data_ca856d32dff5cebf49c8de6b8a4625ba
#
_entry.id   ca856d32dff5cebf49c8de6b8a4625ba
#
_cell.length_a   1.000
_cell.length_b   1.000
_cell.length_c   1.000
_cell.angle_alpha   90.00
_cell.angle_beta   90.00
_cell.angle_gamma   90.00
#
_symmetry.space_group_name_H-M   'P 1'
#
loop_
_entity.id
_entity.type
_entity.pdbx_description
1 polymer ?
#
loop_
_entity_poly.entity_id
_entity_poly.type
_entity_poly.pdbx_seq_one_letter_code
_entity_poly.pdbx_strand_id
1 'polypeptide(L)'
;MTPYVVKEVQRLPISLPEAWRFFSDPRNLPRITPPSLGLEVTSDLPGEMYPGMILTYRVRPIPWVPVGWVTEITHVREPFLFVDEQRFGPYRFWHHEHHFREVPGGVEMEDIVHYALPFGTIGKVFGGPLVRRRLEQIFAFRRRFLAREFGPEVRG
;
A
#
# COMPACT_ATOMS: atom_id res chain seq x y z
N MET A 1 -21.49 9.03 -2.82
CA MET A 1 -20.10 9.55 -2.86
C MET A 1 -19.26 8.63 -3.71
N THR A 2 -18.52 9.17 -4.67
CA THR A 2 -17.65 8.37 -5.53
C THR A 2 -16.21 8.46 -4.99
N PRO A 3 -15.54 7.34 -4.66
CA PRO A 3 -14.15 7.36 -4.25
C PRO A 3 -13.22 7.72 -5.42
N TYR A 4 -12.05 8.25 -5.08
CA TYR A 4 -10.95 8.34 -6.04
C TYR A 4 -10.32 6.97 -6.25
N VAL A 5 -9.71 6.76 -7.41
CA VAL A 5 -8.99 5.52 -7.73
C VAL A 5 -7.58 5.85 -8.19
N VAL A 6 -6.61 5.14 -7.62
CA VAL A 6 -5.22 5.11 -8.07
C VAL A 6 -4.88 3.67 -8.45
N LYS A 7 -4.27 3.48 -9.62
CA LYS A 7 -3.76 2.20 -10.09
C LYS A 7 -2.29 2.31 -10.43
N GLU A 8 -1.52 1.35 -9.97
CA GLU A 8 -0.08 1.24 -10.26
C GLU A 8 0.25 -0.20 -10.64
N VAL A 9 1.04 -0.37 -11.69
CA VAL A 9 1.50 -1.67 -12.17
C VAL A 9 3.01 -1.65 -12.23
N GLN A 10 3.65 -2.69 -11.69
CA GLN A 10 5.09 -2.89 -11.77
C GLN A 10 5.41 -4.36 -12.00
N ARG A 11 6.37 -4.63 -12.87
CA ARG A 11 6.85 -5.99 -13.15
C ARG A 11 8.25 -6.17 -12.61
N LEU A 12 8.42 -7.17 -11.75
CA LEU A 12 9.70 -7.46 -11.09
C LEU A 12 10.27 -8.79 -11.57
N PRO A 13 11.62 -8.91 -11.70
CA PRO A 13 12.30 -10.13 -12.11
C PRO A 13 12.46 -11.13 -10.95
N ILE A 14 11.37 -11.39 -10.23
CA ILE A 14 11.30 -12.36 -9.12
C ILE A 14 10.14 -13.31 -9.34
N SER A 15 10.15 -14.43 -8.64
CA SER A 15 9.06 -15.40 -8.69
C SER A 15 7.81 -14.91 -7.95
N LEU A 16 6.65 -15.46 -8.30
CA LEU A 16 5.39 -15.19 -7.60
C LEU A 16 5.47 -15.51 -6.09
N PRO A 17 6.05 -16.66 -5.66
CA PRO A 17 6.22 -16.93 -4.22
C PRO A 17 7.14 -15.92 -3.51
N GLU A 18 8.20 -15.44 -4.16
CA GLU A 18 9.07 -14.42 -3.60
C GLU A 18 8.34 -13.09 -3.40
N ALA A 19 7.58 -12.67 -4.41
CA ALA A 19 6.75 -11.46 -4.32
C ALA A 19 5.74 -11.58 -3.18
N TRP A 20 5.02 -12.69 -3.10
CA TRP A 20 4.08 -12.92 -2.01
C TRP A 20 4.74 -12.82 -0.63
N ARG A 21 5.86 -13.51 -0.41
CA ARG A 21 6.58 -13.46 0.87
C ARG A 21 7.02 -12.05 1.27
N PHE A 22 7.45 -11.27 0.30
CA PHE A 22 7.89 -9.90 0.56
C PHE A 22 6.71 -8.98 0.90
N PHE A 23 5.69 -8.96 0.05
CA PHE A 23 4.58 -8.00 0.17
C PHE A 23 3.55 -8.37 1.24
N SER A 24 3.40 -9.65 1.56
CA SER A 24 2.52 -10.10 2.64
C SER A 24 3.15 -10.00 4.03
N ASP A 25 4.41 -9.61 4.13
CA ASP A 25 5.08 -9.34 5.41
C ASP A 25 5.00 -7.86 5.77
N PRO A 26 4.20 -7.48 6.78
CA PRO A 26 4.04 -6.08 7.18
C PRO A 26 5.34 -5.39 7.62
N ARG A 27 6.36 -6.17 8.02
CA ARG A 27 7.69 -5.63 8.37
C ARG A 27 8.39 -4.96 7.22
N ASN A 28 8.02 -5.30 5.98
CA ASN A 28 8.57 -4.68 4.78
C ASN A 28 7.89 -3.36 4.40
N LEU A 29 6.71 -3.07 4.95
CA LEU A 29 5.95 -1.86 4.61
C LEU A 29 6.73 -0.56 4.89
N PRO A 30 7.43 -0.40 6.02
CA PRO A 30 8.28 0.78 6.24
C PRO A 30 9.40 0.93 5.22
N ARG A 31 9.91 -0.17 4.67
CA ARG A 31 11.00 -0.16 3.66
C ARG A 31 10.55 0.40 2.31
N ILE A 32 9.30 0.14 1.95
CA ILE A 32 8.70 0.58 0.67
C ILE A 32 7.88 1.85 0.80
N THR A 33 7.94 2.51 1.94
CA THR A 33 7.26 3.77 2.23
C THR A 33 8.29 4.89 2.39
N PRO A 34 8.07 6.09 1.83
CA PRO A 34 9.01 7.19 1.99
C PRO A 34 9.35 7.46 3.45
N PRO A 35 10.64 7.61 3.81
CA PRO A 35 11.04 7.88 5.20
C PRO A 35 10.41 9.13 5.80
N SER A 36 10.04 10.10 4.96
CA SER A 36 9.38 11.33 5.38
C SER A 36 8.00 11.11 6.02
N LEU A 37 7.35 9.96 5.74
CA LEU A 37 6.08 9.60 6.38
C LEU A 37 6.26 8.98 7.77
N GLY A 38 7.49 8.59 8.14
CA GLY A 38 7.79 8.02 9.45
C GLY A 38 6.88 6.85 9.83
N LEU A 39 6.57 5.99 8.84
CA LEU A 39 5.68 4.84 9.07
C LEU A 39 6.33 3.84 10.02
N GLU A 40 5.60 3.50 11.06
CA GLU A 40 6.02 2.58 12.10
C GLU A 40 4.89 1.58 12.38
N VAL A 41 5.21 0.29 12.37
CA VAL A 41 4.26 -0.76 12.78
C VAL A 41 4.21 -0.78 14.31
N THR A 42 3.02 -0.64 14.88
CA THR A 42 2.81 -0.54 16.33
C THR A 42 2.11 -1.75 16.93
N SER A 43 1.57 -2.65 16.12
CA SER A 43 0.99 -3.92 16.59
C SER A 43 2.01 -5.05 16.58
N ASP A 44 1.73 -6.11 17.34
CA ASP A 44 2.43 -7.38 17.20
C ASP A 44 2.18 -7.96 15.81
N LEU A 45 3.19 -8.62 15.25
CA LEU A 45 3.12 -9.22 13.92
C LEU A 45 3.07 -10.73 14.06
N PRO A 46 1.92 -11.36 13.80
CA PRO A 46 1.84 -12.81 13.67
C PRO A 46 2.61 -13.29 12.43
N GLY A 47 2.91 -14.59 12.37
CA GLY A 47 3.78 -15.14 11.34
C GLY A 47 3.28 -14.98 9.90
N GLU A 48 2.03 -15.33 9.65
CA GLU A 48 1.43 -15.28 8.31
C GLU A 48 0.21 -14.38 8.27
N MET A 49 0.01 -13.71 7.13
CA MET A 49 -1.16 -12.90 6.87
C MET A 49 -2.40 -13.78 6.75
N TYR A 50 -3.49 -13.38 7.37
CA TYR A 50 -4.78 -14.08 7.32
C TYR A 50 -5.95 -13.10 7.24
N PRO A 51 -7.10 -13.50 6.68
CA PRO A 51 -8.29 -12.66 6.65
C PRO A 51 -8.79 -12.34 8.06
N GLY A 52 -9.07 -11.07 8.32
CA GLY A 52 -9.45 -10.57 9.64
C GLY A 52 -8.29 -10.08 10.51
N MET A 53 -7.07 -10.20 10.04
CA MET A 53 -5.87 -9.71 10.72
C MET A 53 -5.93 -8.19 10.90
N ILE A 54 -5.68 -7.72 12.10
CA ILE A 54 -5.61 -6.30 12.44
C ILE A 54 -4.16 -5.89 12.60
N LEU A 55 -3.78 -4.82 11.88
CA LEU A 55 -2.47 -4.20 11.95
C LEU A 55 -2.63 -2.74 12.33
N THR A 56 -1.76 -2.26 13.19
CA THR A 56 -1.74 -0.84 13.57
C THR A 56 -0.43 -0.18 13.18
N TYR A 57 -0.54 1.03 12.70
CA TYR A 57 0.57 1.86 12.27
C TYR A 57 0.50 3.24 12.90
N ARG A 58 1.64 3.90 12.95
CA ARG A 58 1.75 5.33 13.16
C ARG A 58 2.41 5.94 11.93
N VAL A 59 1.82 7.00 11.40
CA VAL A 59 2.37 7.77 10.28
C VAL A 59 2.44 9.23 10.65
N ARG A 60 3.33 9.98 9.97
CA ARG A 60 3.46 11.43 10.13
C ARG A 60 3.27 12.11 8.78
N PRO A 61 2.02 12.25 8.31
CA PRO A 61 1.72 12.88 7.03
C PRO A 61 2.07 14.38 7.02
N ILE A 62 2.06 14.99 8.20
CA ILE A 62 2.55 16.36 8.46
C ILE A 62 3.67 16.23 9.48
N PRO A 63 4.83 16.93 9.31
CA PRO A 63 5.89 16.92 10.29
C PRO A 63 5.35 17.23 11.69
N TRP A 64 5.79 16.46 12.70
CA TRP A 64 5.42 16.56 14.11
C TRP A 64 3.98 16.20 14.48
N VAL A 65 3.14 15.80 13.52
CA VAL A 65 1.76 15.36 13.80
C VAL A 65 1.63 13.85 13.53
N PRO A 66 1.80 12.99 14.54
CA PRO A 66 1.58 11.56 14.40
C PRO A 66 0.09 11.26 14.25
N VAL A 67 -0.23 10.36 13.34
CA VAL A 67 -1.59 9.87 13.11
C VAL A 67 -1.60 8.36 13.22
N GLY A 68 -2.52 7.82 14.02
CA GLY A 68 -2.76 6.39 14.10
C GLY A 68 -3.48 5.87 12.85
N TRP A 69 -3.12 4.67 12.44
CA TRP A 69 -3.76 3.97 11.32
C TRP A 69 -4.03 2.53 11.72
N VAL A 70 -5.28 2.11 11.69
CA VAL A 70 -5.70 0.73 11.93
C VAL A 70 -6.18 0.12 10.64
N THR A 71 -5.53 -0.96 10.24
CA THR A 71 -5.82 -1.73 9.02
C THR A 71 -6.38 -3.09 9.38
N GLU A 72 -7.39 -3.52 8.63
CA GLU A 72 -7.83 -4.91 8.58
C GLU A 72 -7.46 -5.51 7.22
N ILE A 73 -6.84 -6.68 7.25
CA ILE A 73 -6.67 -7.51 6.06
C ILE A 73 -7.98 -8.25 5.85
N THR A 74 -8.75 -7.85 4.84
CA THR A 74 -10.11 -8.37 4.63
C THR A 74 -10.14 -9.63 3.77
N HIS A 75 -9.20 -9.76 2.83
CA HIS A 75 -9.14 -10.90 1.91
C HIS A 75 -7.70 -11.34 1.75
N VAL A 76 -7.50 -12.65 1.70
CA VAL A 76 -6.21 -13.28 1.37
C VAL A 76 -6.46 -14.47 0.46
N ARG A 77 -5.85 -14.46 -0.70
CA ARG A 77 -5.80 -15.58 -1.64
C ARG A 77 -4.34 -15.76 -2.11
N GLU A 78 -3.59 -16.46 -1.30
CA GLU A 78 -2.16 -16.72 -1.55
C GLU A 78 -1.97 -17.54 -2.84
N PRO A 79 -1.01 -17.21 -3.70
CA PRO A 79 -0.11 -16.06 -3.67
C PRO A 79 -0.54 -14.91 -4.59
N PHE A 80 -1.85 -14.74 -4.84
CA PHE A 80 -2.38 -13.89 -5.91
C PHE A 80 -2.99 -12.56 -5.45
N LEU A 81 -3.53 -12.52 -4.23
CA LEU A 81 -4.31 -11.37 -3.79
C LEU A 81 -4.31 -11.25 -2.27
N PHE A 82 -4.12 -10.02 -1.79
CA PHE A 82 -4.64 -9.62 -0.49
C PHE A 82 -5.23 -8.21 -0.57
N VAL A 83 -6.14 -7.93 0.34
CA VAL A 83 -6.85 -6.65 0.42
C VAL A 83 -6.71 -6.11 1.83
N ASP A 84 -6.32 -4.85 1.94
CA ASP A 84 -6.33 -4.11 3.19
C ASP A 84 -7.31 -2.96 3.16
N GLU A 85 -7.98 -2.73 4.29
CA GLU A 85 -8.90 -1.62 4.48
C GLU A 85 -8.57 -0.87 5.77
N GLN A 86 -8.60 0.45 5.69
CA GLN A 86 -8.50 1.29 6.87
C GLN A 86 -9.78 1.20 7.69
N ARG A 87 -9.66 0.86 8.96
CA ARG A 87 -10.76 0.92 9.94
C ARG A 87 -10.77 2.25 10.70
N PHE A 88 -9.58 2.71 11.09
CA PHE A 88 -9.39 4.04 11.66
C PHE A 88 -8.16 4.67 11.04
N GLY A 89 -8.22 5.97 10.76
CA GLY A 89 -7.10 6.68 10.17
C GLY A 89 -7.52 7.98 9.49
N PRO A 90 -6.62 8.58 8.70
CA PRO A 90 -6.83 9.92 8.12
C PRO A 90 -7.82 9.97 6.97
N TYR A 91 -8.13 8.84 6.35
CA TYR A 91 -9.09 8.76 5.24
C TYR A 91 -10.50 8.48 5.76
N ARG A 92 -11.51 8.93 5.04
CA ARG A 92 -12.90 8.52 5.26
C ARG A 92 -13.17 7.11 4.74
N PHE A 93 -12.47 6.74 3.67
CA PHE A 93 -12.53 5.43 3.05
C PHE A 93 -11.14 5.11 2.46
N TRP A 94 -10.69 3.88 2.67
CA TRP A 94 -9.47 3.34 2.08
C TRP A 94 -9.63 1.85 1.88
N HIS A 95 -9.52 1.42 0.63
CA HIS A 95 -9.57 0.03 0.20
C HIS A 95 -8.44 -0.19 -0.80
N HIS A 96 -7.52 -1.05 -0.46
CA HIS A 96 -6.31 -1.29 -1.25
C HIS A 96 -6.20 -2.77 -1.61
N GLU A 97 -6.27 -3.06 -2.90
CA GLU A 97 -6.08 -4.39 -3.46
C GLU A 97 -4.65 -4.54 -3.95
N HIS A 98 -4.03 -5.66 -3.59
CA HIS A 98 -2.69 -6.06 -4.04
C HIS A 98 -2.82 -7.33 -4.86
N HIS A 99 -2.69 -7.22 -6.18
CA HIS A 99 -2.77 -8.33 -7.12
C HIS A 99 -1.38 -8.75 -7.60
N PHE A 100 -1.17 -10.06 -7.70
CA PHE A 100 0.08 -10.66 -8.18
C PHE A 100 -0.23 -11.73 -9.21
N ARG A 101 0.48 -11.71 -10.34
CA ARG A 101 0.40 -12.77 -11.34
C ARG A 101 1.75 -13.03 -11.99
N GLU A 102 1.98 -14.27 -12.39
CA GLU A 102 3.16 -14.61 -13.16
C GLU A 102 3.10 -14.00 -14.56
N VAL A 103 4.25 -13.50 -15.01
CA VAL A 103 4.46 -13.04 -16.38
C VAL A 103 5.79 -13.60 -16.88
N PRO A 104 6.03 -13.61 -18.20
CA PRO A 104 7.34 -14.01 -18.71
C PRO A 104 8.46 -13.20 -18.08
N GLY A 105 9.42 -13.90 -17.45
CA GLY A 105 10.57 -13.28 -16.79
C GLY A 105 10.35 -12.79 -15.37
N GLY A 106 9.15 -12.94 -14.79
CA GLY A 106 8.92 -12.49 -13.42
C GLY A 106 7.48 -12.47 -12.95
N VAL A 107 7.15 -11.44 -12.19
CA VAL A 107 5.83 -11.23 -11.60
C VAL A 107 5.33 -9.81 -11.91
N GLU A 108 4.06 -9.71 -12.25
CA GLU A 108 3.36 -8.42 -12.34
C GLU A 108 2.58 -8.18 -11.05
N MET A 109 2.79 -6.99 -10.50
CA MET A 109 2.04 -6.51 -9.35
C MET A 109 1.15 -5.35 -9.78
N GLU A 110 -0.12 -5.42 -9.40
CA GLU A 110 -1.07 -4.33 -9.58
C GLU A 110 -1.62 -3.90 -8.23
N ASP A 111 -1.42 -2.64 -7.90
CA ASP A 111 -2.04 -1.98 -6.76
C ASP A 111 -3.25 -1.19 -7.23
N ILE A 112 -4.40 -1.39 -6.59
CA ILE A 112 -5.62 -0.62 -6.85
C ILE A 112 -6.09 -0.04 -5.52
N VAL A 113 -6.02 1.29 -5.41
CA VAL A 113 -6.43 2.00 -4.20
C VAL A 113 -7.68 2.80 -4.49
N HIS A 114 -8.76 2.48 -3.78
CA HIS A 114 -9.96 3.30 -3.72
C HIS A 114 -9.93 4.08 -2.42
N TYR A 115 -10.05 5.42 -2.48
CA TYR A 115 -10.02 6.24 -1.28
C TYR A 115 -10.98 7.42 -1.33
N ALA A 116 -11.39 7.89 -0.17
CA ALA A 116 -12.16 9.11 -0.02
C ALA A 116 -11.62 9.95 1.15
N LEU A 117 -11.67 11.26 0.99
CA LEU A 117 -11.20 12.20 1.99
C LEU A 117 -12.30 12.56 2.98
N PRO A 118 -11.94 12.89 4.22
CA PRO A 118 -12.88 13.47 5.18
C PRO A 118 -13.35 14.86 4.71
N PHE A 119 -14.36 15.40 5.38
CA PHE A 119 -14.90 16.75 5.16
C PHE A 119 -15.61 16.97 3.81
N GLY A 120 -16.11 15.90 3.16
CA GLY A 120 -16.99 15.99 1.98
C GLY A 120 -16.43 16.81 0.82
N THR A 121 -17.22 17.77 0.32
CA THR A 121 -16.85 18.61 -0.82
C THR A 121 -15.64 19.51 -0.52
N ILE A 122 -15.52 20.02 0.71
CA ILE A 122 -14.40 20.85 1.12
C ILE A 122 -13.09 20.07 1.08
N GLY A 123 -13.10 18.82 1.60
CA GLY A 123 -11.95 17.93 1.52
C GLY A 123 -11.57 17.60 0.08
N LYS A 124 -12.56 17.42 -0.81
CA LYS A 124 -12.31 17.17 -2.24
C LYS A 124 -11.63 18.35 -2.94
N VAL A 125 -12.13 19.56 -2.74
CA VAL A 125 -11.65 20.74 -3.45
C VAL A 125 -10.26 21.15 -3.01
N PHE A 126 -10.01 21.17 -1.70
CA PHE A 126 -8.74 21.67 -1.15
C PHE A 126 -7.72 20.58 -0.87
N GLY A 127 -8.16 19.36 -0.54
CA GLY A 127 -7.26 18.24 -0.21
C GLY A 127 -7.01 17.26 -1.36
N GLY A 128 -7.93 17.13 -2.29
CA GLY A 128 -7.87 16.12 -3.35
C GLY A 128 -6.58 16.13 -4.17
N PRO A 129 -6.20 17.26 -4.78
CA PRO A 129 -4.97 17.34 -5.56
C PRO A 129 -3.69 17.08 -4.75
N LEU A 130 -3.65 17.55 -3.50
CA LEU A 130 -2.52 17.36 -2.61
C LEU A 130 -2.34 15.88 -2.23
N VAL A 131 -3.43 15.23 -1.85
CA VAL A 131 -3.41 13.81 -1.46
C VAL A 131 -3.05 12.94 -2.66
N ARG A 132 -3.61 13.22 -3.84
CA ARG A 132 -3.26 12.51 -5.07
C ARG A 132 -1.76 12.59 -5.34
N ARG A 133 -1.19 13.80 -5.29
CA ARG A 133 0.25 14.00 -5.47
C ARG A 133 1.09 13.23 -4.46
N ARG A 134 0.64 13.18 -3.20
CA ARG A 134 1.32 12.40 -2.16
C ARG A 134 1.29 10.90 -2.45
N LEU A 135 0.15 10.37 -2.86
CA LEU A 135 0.04 8.95 -3.24
C LEU A 135 0.93 8.62 -4.44
N GLU A 136 0.96 9.49 -5.44
CA GLU A 136 1.88 9.35 -6.59
C GLU A 136 3.35 9.33 -6.15
N GLN A 137 3.75 10.18 -5.20
CA GLN A 137 5.09 10.19 -4.62
C GLN A 137 5.42 8.91 -3.84
N ILE A 138 4.46 8.39 -3.08
CA ILE A 138 4.61 7.12 -2.34
C ILE A 138 4.86 5.98 -3.30
N PHE A 139 4.04 5.84 -4.34
CA PHE A 139 4.20 4.79 -5.33
C PHE A 139 5.47 4.96 -6.18
N ALA A 140 5.87 6.18 -6.50
CA ALA A 140 7.13 6.44 -7.20
C ALA A 140 8.34 6.04 -6.35
N PHE A 141 8.33 6.32 -5.05
CA PHE A 141 9.36 5.87 -4.12
C PHE A 141 9.43 4.33 -4.07
N ARG A 142 8.27 3.69 -3.89
CA ARG A 142 8.14 2.23 -3.85
C ARG A 142 8.69 1.58 -5.12
N ARG A 143 8.34 2.09 -6.29
CA ARG A 143 8.84 1.60 -7.58
C ARG A 143 10.36 1.64 -7.66
N ARG A 144 10.97 2.77 -7.27
CA ARG A 144 12.43 2.91 -7.26
C ARG A 144 13.10 1.98 -6.25
N PHE A 145 12.52 1.83 -5.07
CA PHE A 145 13.03 0.90 -4.05
C PHE A 145 13.03 -0.53 -4.57
N LEU A 146 11.91 -0.98 -5.10
CA LEU A 146 11.75 -2.36 -5.60
C LEU A 146 12.67 -2.64 -6.78
N ALA A 147 12.86 -1.69 -7.69
CA ALA A 147 13.79 -1.84 -8.81
C ALA A 147 15.26 -1.97 -8.34
N ARG A 148 15.62 -1.30 -7.26
CA ARG A 148 16.97 -1.44 -6.66
C ARG A 148 17.13 -2.75 -5.87
N GLU A 149 16.09 -3.15 -5.15
CA GLU A 149 16.12 -4.36 -4.31
C GLU A 149 16.12 -5.64 -5.15
N PHE A 150 15.27 -5.71 -6.18
CA PHE A 150 15.01 -6.92 -6.95
C PHE A 150 15.54 -6.91 -8.38
N GLY A 151 15.88 -5.76 -8.90
CA GLY A 151 16.35 -5.58 -10.27
C GLY A 151 15.39 -4.76 -11.14
N PRO A 152 15.82 -4.40 -12.36
CA PRO A 152 15.04 -3.57 -13.28
C PRO A 152 13.75 -4.27 -13.70
N GLU A 153 12.74 -3.45 -14.01
CA GLU A 153 11.46 -3.95 -14.47
C GLU A 153 11.57 -4.85 -15.69
N VAL A 154 10.81 -5.93 -15.68
CA VAL A 154 10.70 -6.84 -16.83
C VAL A 154 9.84 -6.16 -17.91
N ARG A 155 10.35 -6.12 -19.12
CA ARG A 155 9.59 -5.64 -20.27
C ARG A 155 8.62 -6.72 -20.72
N GLY A 156 7.37 -6.33 -20.84
CA GLY A 156 6.33 -7.17 -21.41
C GLY A 156 6.33 -7.12 -22.93
#